data_7b9bb838a8e7bf837a9d5ed625853d0f
#
_entry.id   7b9bb838a8e7bf837a9d5ed625853d0f
#
_cell.length_a   1.000
_cell.length_b   1.000
_cell.length_c   1.000
_cell.angle_alpha   90.00
_cell.angle_beta   90.00
_cell.angle_gamma   90.00
#
_symmetry.space_group_name_H-M   'P 1'
#
loop_
_entity.id
_entity.type
_entity.pdbx_description
1 polymer ?
#
loop_
_entity_poly.entity_id
_entity_poly.type
_entity_poly.pdbx_seq_one_letter_code
_entity_poly.pdbx_strand_id
1 'polypeptide(L)'
;MTIHISKQIKEFIAAACQPFSYNLAKNIYIWFGVLWGLPIPLVTIWMHVHFLGAEDVHRLLAEVLRSPMQWFFLIHPLMFGVVFGILGTVRNDKEKKIKEMVQQLEESAIHDPLTGLKNRRYFAHVFHDECARSLRRKEALTLLFLDLDHFKRVNDDHGHHFGDVALKETSRFLKQQCRPYDTIVRWGGEEFIILLRATDEPAAMHFSERIRLGIQNELDPDLPFSMTISIGLAQYHDNDTLEALTDRADQALYHAKQTGRNRVIPWSILSEKANP
;
A
#
# COMPACT_ATOMS: atom_id res chain seq x y z
N MET A 1 -12.94 26.42 18.37
CA MET A 1 -12.30 25.88 19.59
C MET A 1 -13.19 24.85 20.31
N THR A 2 -14.49 25.11 20.51
CA THR A 2 -15.45 24.24 21.22
C THR A 2 -15.63 22.84 20.61
N ILE A 3 -15.59 22.68 19.28
CA ILE A 3 -15.77 21.40 18.58
C ILE A 3 -14.57 20.44 18.80
N HIS A 4 -13.38 20.98 18.94
CA HIS A 4 -12.16 20.17 19.10
C HIS A 4 -12.08 19.56 20.51
N ILE A 5 -12.45 20.32 21.53
CA ILE A 5 -12.51 19.87 22.92
C ILE A 5 -13.54 18.75 23.08
N SER A 6 -14.72 18.89 22.46
CA SER A 6 -15.78 17.87 22.47
C SER A 6 -15.31 16.51 21.87
N LYS A 7 -14.51 16.56 20.81
CA LYS A 7 -13.97 15.34 20.16
C LYS A 7 -12.96 14.63 21.06
N GLN A 8 -12.04 15.35 21.68
CA GLN A 8 -11.05 14.78 22.58
C GLN A 8 -11.69 14.13 23.82
N ILE A 9 -12.71 14.78 24.40
CA ILE A 9 -13.45 14.20 25.53
C ILE A 9 -14.15 12.90 25.12
N LYS A 10 -14.76 12.84 23.94
CA LYS A 10 -15.40 11.62 23.44
C LYS A 10 -14.38 10.48 23.22
N GLU A 11 -13.21 10.78 22.66
CA GLU A 11 -12.12 9.82 22.50
C GLU A 11 -11.63 9.28 23.85
N PHE A 12 -11.48 10.15 24.85
CA PHE A 12 -11.07 9.76 26.20
C PHE A 12 -12.11 8.87 26.88
N ILE A 13 -13.39 9.24 26.81
CA ILE A 13 -14.49 8.43 27.38
C ILE A 13 -14.56 7.07 26.68
N ALA A 14 -14.47 7.02 25.36
CA ALA A 14 -14.47 5.77 24.60
C ALA A 14 -13.29 4.87 24.99
N ALA A 15 -12.08 5.44 25.17
CA ALA A 15 -10.92 4.71 25.64
C ALA A 15 -11.09 4.20 27.08
N ALA A 16 -11.73 4.97 27.97
CA ALA A 16 -12.00 4.55 29.34
C ALA A 16 -12.94 3.32 29.42
N CYS A 17 -13.77 3.09 28.40
CA CYS A 17 -14.63 1.90 28.30
C CYS A 17 -13.91 0.67 27.73
N GLN A 18 -12.68 0.79 27.26
CA GLN A 18 -11.95 -0.34 26.65
C GLN A 18 -11.20 -1.17 27.71
N PRO A 19 -11.24 -2.52 27.63
CA PRO A 19 -10.51 -3.39 28.56
C PRO A 19 -8.99 -3.18 28.52
N PHE A 20 -8.45 -2.75 27.37
CA PHE A 20 -7.02 -2.47 27.23
C PHE A 20 -6.53 -1.36 28.16
N SER A 21 -7.37 -0.36 28.48
CA SER A 21 -7.03 0.75 29.38
C SER A 21 -6.66 0.29 30.79
N TYR A 22 -7.13 -0.88 31.21
CA TYR A 22 -6.92 -1.46 32.53
C TYR A 22 -6.06 -2.73 32.49
N ASN A 23 -5.49 -3.09 31.35
CA ASN A 23 -4.69 -4.30 31.18
C ASN A 23 -3.25 -4.06 31.64
N LEU A 24 -2.94 -4.46 32.88
CA LEU A 24 -1.62 -4.30 33.52
C LEU A 24 -0.48 -4.98 32.76
N ALA A 25 -0.75 -6.05 32.01
CA ALA A 25 0.28 -6.80 31.30
C ALA A 25 0.60 -6.20 29.91
N LYS A 26 -0.38 -5.59 29.24
CA LYS A 26 -0.24 -5.11 27.86
C LYS A 26 -0.12 -3.60 27.73
N ASN A 27 -0.63 -2.85 28.71
CA ASN A 27 -0.62 -1.38 28.68
C ASN A 27 0.46 -0.82 29.62
N ILE A 28 1.65 -0.64 29.08
CA ILE A 28 2.82 -0.12 29.81
C ILE A 28 2.58 1.28 30.41
N TYR A 29 1.67 2.05 29.83
CA TYR A 29 1.36 3.41 30.33
C TYR A 29 0.75 3.40 31.73
N ILE A 30 0.07 2.31 32.14
CA ILE A 30 -0.44 2.17 33.52
C ILE A 30 0.73 2.22 34.50
N TRP A 31 1.77 1.43 34.26
CA TRP A 31 2.95 1.39 35.11
C TRP A 31 3.73 2.69 35.10
N PHE A 32 3.81 3.35 33.96
CA PHE A 32 4.38 4.69 33.87
C PHE A 32 3.60 5.67 34.76
N GLY A 33 2.27 5.66 34.68
CA GLY A 33 1.41 6.49 35.54
C GLY A 33 1.57 6.19 37.01
N VAL A 34 1.58 4.91 37.41
CA VAL A 34 1.81 4.48 38.79
C VAL A 34 3.17 5.00 39.31
N LEU A 35 4.23 4.81 38.52
CA LEU A 35 5.58 5.27 38.87
C LEU A 35 5.63 6.80 39.02
N TRP A 36 4.97 7.53 38.12
CA TRP A 36 4.89 9.00 38.16
C TRP A 36 4.10 9.53 39.34
N GLY A 37 3.11 8.76 39.82
CA GLY A 37 2.30 9.08 41.01
C GLY A 37 2.99 8.81 42.35
N LEU A 38 4.02 7.94 42.41
CA LEU A 38 4.71 7.53 43.62
C LEU A 38 5.42 8.66 44.40
N PRO A 39 6.04 9.68 43.80
CA PRO A 39 6.72 10.74 44.54
C PRO A 39 5.82 11.48 45.53
N ILE A 40 4.54 11.64 45.24
CA ILE A 40 3.60 12.41 46.09
C ILE A 40 3.41 11.72 47.45
N PRO A 41 2.98 10.44 47.52
CA PRO A 41 2.86 9.76 48.82
C PRO A 41 4.21 9.61 49.53
N LEU A 42 5.30 9.38 48.82
CA LEU A 42 6.62 9.24 49.40
C LEU A 42 7.08 10.53 50.10
N VAL A 43 6.91 11.68 49.45
CA VAL A 43 7.24 13.00 50.02
C VAL A 43 6.34 13.29 51.21
N THR A 44 5.04 13.00 51.15
CA THR A 44 4.13 13.25 52.30
C THR A 44 4.43 12.36 53.49
N ILE A 45 4.81 11.09 53.29
CA ILE A 45 5.25 10.20 54.38
C ILE A 45 6.56 10.71 54.96
N TRP A 46 7.54 11.08 54.13
CA TRP A 46 8.82 11.65 54.56
C TRP A 46 8.63 12.92 55.39
N MET A 47 7.77 13.84 54.96
CA MET A 47 7.43 15.06 55.73
C MET A 47 6.82 14.71 57.07
N HIS A 48 5.93 13.71 57.11
CA HIS A 48 5.27 13.30 58.35
C HIS A 48 6.28 12.75 59.37
N VAL A 49 7.20 11.89 58.92
CA VAL A 49 8.28 11.36 59.78
C VAL A 49 9.21 12.47 60.27
N HIS A 50 9.60 13.38 59.35
CA HIS A 50 10.64 14.37 59.69
C HIS A 50 10.13 15.55 60.54
N PHE A 51 8.90 16.01 60.28
CA PHE A 51 8.38 17.20 60.98
C PHE A 51 7.51 16.88 62.21
N LEU A 52 6.88 15.70 62.27
CA LEU A 52 6.01 15.30 63.39
C LEU A 52 6.69 14.37 64.40
N GLY A 53 7.95 14.01 64.18
CA GLY A 53 8.75 13.30 65.16
C GLY A 53 8.22 11.91 65.50
N ALA A 54 7.65 11.19 64.53
CA ALA A 54 7.17 9.83 64.78
C ALA A 54 8.34 8.84 64.91
N GLU A 55 8.72 8.58 66.16
CA GLU A 55 9.79 7.66 66.49
C GLU A 55 9.36 6.17 66.36
N ASP A 56 8.04 5.89 66.23
CA ASP A 56 7.49 4.55 66.14
C ASP A 56 6.66 4.36 64.87
N VAL A 57 7.05 3.34 64.09
CA VAL A 57 6.38 2.98 62.81
C VAL A 57 4.88 2.67 63.01
N HIS A 58 4.50 2.08 64.14
CA HIS A 58 3.10 1.76 64.46
C HIS A 58 2.26 3.03 64.67
N ARG A 59 2.81 4.05 65.34
CA ARG A 59 2.14 5.35 65.51
C ARG A 59 2.01 6.08 64.20
N LEU A 60 3.08 6.09 63.38
CA LEU A 60 3.07 6.67 62.04
C LEU A 60 1.97 6.05 61.17
N LEU A 61 1.88 4.71 61.13
CA LEU A 61 0.84 4.01 60.37
C LEU A 61 -0.56 4.35 60.88
N ALA A 62 -0.76 4.41 62.17
CA ALA A 62 -2.05 4.77 62.75
C ALA A 62 -2.48 6.20 62.44
N GLU A 63 -1.55 7.17 62.42
CA GLU A 63 -1.81 8.56 62.04
C GLU A 63 -2.08 8.74 60.55
N VAL A 64 -1.28 8.09 59.67
CA VAL A 64 -1.48 8.06 58.23
C VAL A 64 -2.85 7.48 57.89
N LEU A 65 -3.25 6.36 58.54
CA LEU A 65 -4.55 5.72 58.27
C LEU A 65 -5.74 6.51 58.84
N ARG A 66 -5.55 7.38 59.84
CA ARG A 66 -6.60 8.22 60.41
C ARG A 66 -6.79 9.54 59.66
N SER A 67 -5.80 10.00 58.91
CA SER A 67 -5.87 11.29 58.21
C SER A 67 -6.53 11.16 56.83
N PRO A 68 -7.70 11.80 56.59
CA PRO A 68 -8.33 11.79 55.27
C PRO A 68 -7.43 12.38 54.20
N MET A 69 -6.56 13.33 54.55
CA MET A 69 -5.62 13.98 53.67
C MET A 69 -4.52 13.02 53.17
N GLN A 70 -4.09 12.09 54.00
CA GLN A 70 -3.09 11.08 53.65
C GLN A 70 -3.68 10.05 52.66
N TRP A 71 -4.94 9.67 52.82
CA TRP A 71 -5.64 8.83 51.84
C TRP A 71 -5.70 9.45 50.44
N PHE A 72 -5.93 10.76 50.39
CA PHE A 72 -5.91 11.51 49.13
C PHE A 72 -4.55 11.36 48.44
N PHE A 73 -3.44 11.47 49.14
CA PHE A 73 -2.11 11.33 48.58
C PHE A 73 -1.77 9.87 48.20
N LEU A 74 -2.19 8.89 49.01
CA LEU A 74 -1.96 7.46 48.74
C LEU A 74 -2.67 6.95 47.48
N ILE A 75 -3.78 7.57 47.09
CA ILE A 75 -4.54 7.16 45.90
C ILE A 75 -3.92 7.66 44.59
N HIS A 76 -2.99 8.64 44.64
CA HIS A 76 -2.40 9.25 43.44
C HIS A 76 -1.75 8.24 42.46
N PRO A 77 -0.91 7.28 42.92
CA PRO A 77 -0.34 6.31 41.98
C PRO A 77 -1.41 5.52 41.24
N LEU A 78 -2.50 5.15 41.88
CA LEU A 78 -3.62 4.45 41.25
C LEU A 78 -4.35 5.32 40.24
N MET A 79 -4.67 6.58 40.62
CA MET A 79 -5.33 7.54 39.75
C MET A 79 -4.47 7.84 38.49
N PHE A 80 -3.18 8.08 38.69
CA PHE A 80 -2.26 8.29 37.57
C PHE A 80 -2.16 7.04 36.68
N GLY A 81 -2.09 5.83 37.30
CA GLY A 81 -2.11 4.59 36.54
C GLY A 81 -3.34 4.47 35.61
N VAL A 82 -4.53 4.78 36.15
CA VAL A 82 -5.78 4.75 35.37
C VAL A 82 -5.77 5.80 34.25
N VAL A 83 -5.43 7.06 34.58
CA VAL A 83 -5.41 8.15 33.59
C VAL A 83 -4.41 7.86 32.48
N PHE A 84 -3.19 7.46 32.81
CA PHE A 84 -2.18 7.11 31.83
C PHE A 84 -2.54 5.84 31.04
N GLY A 85 -3.22 4.87 31.68
CA GLY A 85 -3.77 3.71 30.98
C GLY A 85 -4.77 4.09 29.89
N ILE A 86 -5.70 5.00 30.19
CA ILE A 86 -6.67 5.53 29.22
C ILE A 86 -5.95 6.32 28.12
N LEU A 87 -4.99 7.19 28.46
CA LEU A 87 -4.20 7.94 27.48
C LEU A 87 -3.38 7.00 26.57
N GLY A 88 -2.81 5.93 27.14
CA GLY A 88 -2.12 4.88 26.39
C GLY A 88 -3.04 4.20 25.37
N THR A 89 -4.30 3.95 25.72
CA THR A 89 -5.29 3.40 24.80
C THR A 89 -5.60 4.38 23.65
N VAL A 90 -5.86 5.65 23.97
CA VAL A 90 -6.08 6.69 22.95
C VAL A 90 -4.89 6.76 21.98
N ARG A 91 -3.67 6.70 22.51
CA ARG A 91 -2.46 6.74 21.68
C ARG A 91 -2.36 5.52 20.78
N ASN A 92 -2.56 4.32 21.33
CA ASN A 92 -2.50 3.07 20.57
C ASN A 92 -3.55 3.05 19.43
N ASP A 93 -4.77 3.51 19.70
CA ASP A 93 -5.83 3.60 18.68
C ASP A 93 -5.47 4.59 17.56
N LYS A 94 -4.84 5.71 17.92
CA LYS A 94 -4.36 6.69 16.92
C LYS A 94 -3.23 6.12 16.07
N GLU A 95 -2.25 5.45 16.68
CA GLU A 95 -1.14 4.82 15.97
C GLU A 95 -1.64 3.73 15.01
N LYS A 96 -2.64 2.94 15.42
CA LYS A 96 -3.28 1.95 14.56
C LYS A 96 -3.97 2.58 13.37
N LYS A 97 -4.77 3.63 13.60
CA LYS A 97 -5.44 4.37 12.51
C LYS A 97 -4.45 5.01 11.53
N ILE A 98 -3.35 5.55 12.02
CA ILE A 98 -2.30 6.13 11.17
C ILE A 98 -1.69 5.03 10.30
N LYS A 99 -1.36 3.86 10.86
CA LYS A 99 -0.84 2.72 10.08
C LYS A 99 -1.82 2.26 9.00
N GLU A 100 -3.10 2.12 9.35
CA GLU A 100 -4.15 1.75 8.39
C GLU A 100 -4.27 2.79 7.25
N MET A 101 -4.26 4.09 7.58
CA MET A 101 -4.28 5.15 6.58
C MET A 101 -3.03 5.17 5.70
N VAL A 102 -1.84 4.97 6.26
CA VAL A 102 -0.59 4.88 5.49
C VAL A 102 -0.64 3.69 4.53
N GLN A 103 -1.07 2.52 5.01
CA GLN A 103 -1.22 1.34 4.17
C GLN A 103 -2.23 1.57 3.03
N GLN A 104 -3.38 2.20 3.30
CA GLN A 104 -4.36 2.55 2.27
C GLN A 104 -3.80 3.54 1.24
N LEU A 105 -3.00 4.52 1.70
CA LEU A 105 -2.33 5.46 0.80
C LEU A 105 -1.28 4.76 -0.06
N GLU A 106 -0.51 3.84 0.50
CA GLU A 106 0.46 3.04 -0.25
C GLU A 106 -0.23 2.15 -1.29
N GLU A 107 -1.29 1.43 -0.90
CA GLU A 107 -2.08 0.60 -1.81
C GLU A 107 -2.69 1.44 -2.96
N SER A 108 -3.26 2.60 -2.64
CA SER A 108 -3.77 3.55 -3.64
C SER A 108 -2.68 4.13 -4.53
N ALA A 109 -1.46 4.28 -3.98
CA ALA A 109 -0.32 4.82 -4.73
C ALA A 109 0.28 3.86 -5.75
N ILE A 110 0.04 2.54 -5.63
CA ILE A 110 0.64 1.49 -6.48
C ILE A 110 -0.36 0.74 -7.35
N HIS A 111 -1.68 0.96 -7.18
CA HIS A 111 -2.72 0.36 -7.99
C HIS A 111 -3.46 1.40 -8.84
N ASP A 112 -3.95 0.97 -10.01
CA ASP A 112 -4.92 1.72 -10.79
C ASP A 112 -6.33 1.50 -10.23
N PRO A 113 -7.07 2.55 -9.86
CA PRO A 113 -8.36 2.40 -9.17
C PRO A 113 -9.47 1.83 -10.07
N LEU A 114 -9.36 1.95 -11.40
CA LEU A 114 -10.37 1.45 -12.33
C LEU A 114 -10.22 -0.05 -12.57
N THR A 115 -8.99 -0.51 -12.80
CA THR A 115 -8.69 -1.87 -13.24
C THR A 115 -8.18 -2.78 -12.13
N GLY A 116 -7.72 -2.21 -11.01
CA GLY A 116 -7.06 -2.95 -9.92
C GLY A 116 -5.73 -3.59 -10.33
N LEU A 117 -5.18 -3.25 -11.50
CA LEU A 117 -3.81 -3.58 -11.87
C LEU A 117 -2.82 -2.72 -11.08
N LYS A 118 -1.56 -3.10 -11.10
CA LYS A 118 -0.49 -2.19 -10.69
C LYS A 118 -0.44 -0.99 -11.65
N ASN A 119 0.11 0.12 -11.17
CA ASN A 119 0.26 1.34 -11.98
C ASN A 119 1.72 1.59 -12.38
N ARG A 120 1.95 2.61 -13.19
CA ARG A 120 3.29 3.03 -13.65
C ARG A 120 4.28 3.27 -12.51
N ARG A 121 3.82 3.82 -11.36
CA ARG A 121 4.69 4.08 -10.22
C ARG A 121 5.23 2.77 -9.60
N TYR A 122 4.36 1.78 -9.45
CA TYR A 122 4.78 0.44 -9.00
C TYR A 122 5.82 -0.15 -9.95
N PHE A 123 5.59 -0.05 -11.27
CA PHE A 123 6.49 -0.61 -12.27
C PHE A 123 7.91 -0.02 -12.16
N ALA A 124 8.01 1.31 -12.06
CA ALA A 124 9.30 1.98 -11.87
C ALA A 124 10.03 1.50 -10.60
N HIS A 125 9.29 1.18 -9.54
CA HIS A 125 9.88 0.67 -8.30
C HIS A 125 10.42 -0.74 -8.43
N VAL A 126 9.70 -1.66 -9.10
CA VAL A 126 10.09 -3.08 -9.18
C VAL A 126 11.03 -3.39 -10.35
N PHE A 127 11.11 -2.55 -11.35
CA PHE A 127 11.89 -2.78 -12.57
C PHE A 127 13.35 -3.09 -12.26
N HIS A 128 13.98 -2.31 -11.38
CA HIS A 128 15.39 -2.51 -11.03
C HIS A 128 15.65 -3.88 -10.39
N ASP A 129 14.76 -4.33 -9.51
CA ASP A 129 14.86 -5.63 -8.85
C ASP A 129 14.70 -6.78 -9.85
N GLU A 130 13.81 -6.62 -10.84
CA GLU A 130 13.61 -7.61 -11.89
C GLU A 130 14.82 -7.72 -12.82
N CYS A 131 15.41 -6.61 -13.22
CA CYS A 131 16.65 -6.59 -13.99
C CYS A 131 17.80 -7.26 -13.21
N ALA A 132 17.99 -6.90 -11.94
CA ALA A 132 19.02 -7.51 -11.10
C ALA A 132 18.79 -9.02 -10.91
N ARG A 133 17.55 -9.47 -10.85
CA ARG A 133 17.20 -10.90 -10.80
C ARG A 133 17.54 -11.61 -12.11
N SER A 134 17.12 -11.05 -13.25
CA SER A 134 17.40 -11.56 -14.60
C SER A 134 18.89 -11.79 -14.81
N LEU A 135 19.71 -10.79 -14.48
CA LEU A 135 21.17 -10.87 -14.56
C LEU A 135 21.75 -12.00 -13.67
N ARG A 136 21.33 -12.06 -12.39
CA ARG A 136 21.84 -13.10 -11.46
C ARG A 136 21.49 -14.50 -11.89
N ARG A 137 20.30 -14.70 -12.47
CA ARG A 137 19.81 -16.00 -12.90
C ARG A 137 20.16 -16.35 -14.34
N LYS A 138 20.68 -15.39 -15.10
CA LYS A 138 20.92 -15.49 -16.54
C LYS A 138 19.64 -15.89 -17.29
N GLU A 139 18.53 -15.34 -16.88
CA GLU A 139 17.21 -15.58 -17.46
C GLU A 139 16.82 -14.37 -18.32
N ALA A 140 16.22 -14.62 -19.49
CA ALA A 140 15.73 -13.54 -20.35
C ALA A 140 14.60 -12.78 -19.66
N LEU A 141 14.49 -11.49 -19.94
CA LEU A 141 13.43 -10.60 -19.46
C LEU A 141 12.89 -9.82 -20.65
N THR A 142 11.59 -9.86 -20.90
CA THR A 142 10.99 -9.18 -22.06
C THR A 142 9.84 -8.29 -21.61
N LEU A 143 9.83 -7.06 -22.12
CA LEU A 143 8.77 -6.08 -21.90
C LEU A 143 7.84 -6.04 -23.10
N LEU A 144 6.54 -6.11 -22.85
CA LEU A 144 5.48 -5.87 -23.80
C LEU A 144 4.84 -4.52 -23.48
N PHE A 145 4.69 -3.68 -24.50
CA PHE A 145 3.88 -2.46 -24.44
C PHE A 145 2.63 -2.68 -25.31
N LEU A 146 1.46 -2.54 -24.69
CA LEU A 146 0.18 -2.88 -25.29
C LEU A 146 -0.72 -1.65 -25.31
N ASP A 147 -1.52 -1.52 -26.37
CA ASP A 147 -2.49 -0.43 -26.48
C ASP A 147 -3.75 -0.91 -27.20
N LEU A 148 -4.92 -0.57 -26.67
CA LEU A 148 -6.21 -0.93 -27.24
C LEU A 148 -6.50 -0.11 -28.48
N ASP A 149 -6.64 -0.78 -29.61
CA ASP A 149 -6.87 -0.13 -30.89
C ASP A 149 -8.20 0.62 -30.91
N HIS A 150 -8.17 1.86 -31.37
CA HIS A 150 -9.36 2.70 -31.54
C HIS A 150 -10.18 2.93 -30.25
N PHE A 151 -9.58 2.84 -29.07
CA PHE A 151 -10.26 3.01 -27.80
C PHE A 151 -11.01 4.34 -27.66
N LYS A 152 -10.44 5.43 -28.21
CA LYS A 152 -11.14 6.73 -28.27
C LYS A 152 -12.47 6.61 -29.01
N ARG A 153 -12.54 5.87 -30.12
CA ARG A 153 -13.79 5.65 -30.87
C ARG A 153 -14.83 4.91 -30.04
N VAL A 154 -14.42 3.94 -29.22
CA VAL A 154 -15.32 3.25 -28.27
C VAL A 154 -15.94 4.25 -27.31
N ASN A 155 -15.13 5.17 -26.75
CA ASN A 155 -15.66 6.22 -25.87
C ASN A 155 -16.59 7.20 -26.60
N ASP A 156 -16.24 7.58 -27.83
CA ASP A 156 -17.02 8.54 -28.62
C ASP A 156 -18.35 7.94 -29.08
N ASP A 157 -18.39 6.67 -29.48
CA ASP A 157 -19.57 5.98 -30.03
C ASP A 157 -20.49 5.40 -28.92
N HIS A 158 -19.92 4.91 -27.80
CA HIS A 158 -20.64 4.17 -26.75
C HIS A 158 -20.58 4.85 -25.37
N GLY A 159 -19.79 5.91 -25.22
CA GLY A 159 -19.61 6.64 -23.96
C GLY A 159 -18.55 6.04 -23.04
N HIS A 160 -18.05 6.88 -22.12
CA HIS A 160 -16.97 6.53 -21.20
C HIS A 160 -17.25 5.30 -20.31
N HIS A 161 -18.52 5.04 -20.00
CA HIS A 161 -18.91 3.86 -19.23
C HIS A 161 -18.48 2.56 -19.93
N PHE A 162 -18.72 2.44 -21.22
CA PHE A 162 -18.31 1.28 -21.99
C PHE A 162 -16.79 1.20 -22.16
N GLY A 163 -16.11 2.34 -22.28
CA GLY A 163 -14.65 2.38 -22.23
C GLY A 163 -14.09 1.84 -20.90
N ASP A 164 -14.70 2.21 -19.78
CA ASP A 164 -14.33 1.68 -18.46
C ASP A 164 -14.56 0.16 -18.34
N VAL A 165 -15.67 -0.34 -18.90
CA VAL A 165 -15.94 -1.79 -18.98
C VAL A 165 -14.89 -2.49 -19.82
N ALA A 166 -14.56 -1.96 -20.98
CA ALA A 166 -13.53 -2.51 -21.87
C ALA A 166 -12.16 -2.60 -21.18
N LEU A 167 -11.75 -1.56 -20.44
CA LEU A 167 -10.50 -1.54 -19.67
C LEU A 167 -10.50 -2.60 -18.55
N LYS A 168 -11.62 -2.77 -17.85
CA LYS A 168 -11.75 -3.78 -16.79
C LYS A 168 -11.68 -5.19 -17.37
N GLU A 169 -12.41 -5.46 -18.46
CA GLU A 169 -12.42 -6.78 -19.10
C GLU A 169 -11.04 -7.11 -19.69
N THR A 170 -10.39 -6.15 -20.37
CA THR A 170 -9.00 -6.31 -20.81
C THR A 170 -8.08 -6.65 -19.66
N SER A 171 -8.19 -5.92 -18.56
CA SER A 171 -7.35 -6.15 -17.36
C SER A 171 -7.59 -7.52 -16.75
N ARG A 172 -8.85 -7.97 -16.69
CA ARG A 172 -9.23 -9.32 -16.22
C ARG A 172 -8.64 -10.39 -17.12
N PHE A 173 -8.77 -10.23 -18.44
CA PHE A 173 -8.21 -11.15 -19.42
C PHE A 173 -6.68 -11.23 -19.30
N LEU A 174 -5.97 -10.10 -19.28
CA LEU A 174 -4.52 -10.07 -19.14
C LEU A 174 -4.05 -10.77 -17.86
N LYS A 175 -4.74 -10.56 -16.72
CA LYS A 175 -4.43 -11.27 -15.46
C LYS A 175 -4.54 -12.78 -15.58
N GLN A 176 -5.52 -13.28 -16.32
CA GLN A 176 -5.73 -14.73 -16.53
C GLN A 176 -4.65 -15.35 -17.42
N GLN A 177 -4.09 -14.58 -18.36
CA GLN A 177 -3.06 -15.07 -19.27
C GLN A 177 -1.65 -15.05 -18.68
N CYS A 178 -1.39 -14.16 -17.74
CA CYS A 178 -0.08 -14.00 -17.12
C CYS A 178 0.14 -14.95 -15.95
N ARG A 179 1.41 -15.29 -15.73
CA ARG A 179 1.83 -16.11 -14.59
C ARG A 179 1.87 -15.24 -13.31
N PRO A 180 1.79 -15.83 -12.11
CA PRO A 180 1.80 -15.06 -10.86
C PRO A 180 3.06 -14.21 -10.64
N TYR A 181 4.15 -14.53 -11.31
CA TYR A 181 5.42 -13.82 -11.19
C TYR A 181 5.68 -12.81 -12.33
N ASP A 182 4.82 -12.78 -13.36
CA ASP A 182 4.86 -11.72 -14.36
C ASP A 182 4.28 -10.44 -13.78
N THR A 183 4.81 -9.30 -14.20
CA THR A 183 4.34 -8.00 -13.74
C THR A 183 3.43 -7.37 -14.78
N ILE A 184 2.17 -7.09 -14.41
CA ILE A 184 1.21 -6.41 -15.26
C ILE A 184 0.89 -5.07 -14.66
N VAL A 185 0.94 -4.00 -15.46
CA VAL A 185 0.58 -2.66 -15.05
C VAL A 185 -0.33 -1.99 -16.09
N ARG A 186 -1.20 -1.12 -15.61
CA ARG A 186 -1.81 -0.10 -16.47
C ARG A 186 -0.88 1.11 -16.50
N TRP A 187 -0.37 1.40 -17.70
CA TRP A 187 0.62 2.46 -17.88
C TRP A 187 0.00 3.85 -17.94
N GLY A 188 -1.17 3.98 -18.58
CA GLY A 188 -1.99 5.18 -18.67
C GLY A 188 -3.11 5.00 -19.68
N GLY A 189 -4.23 5.69 -19.57
CA GLY A 189 -5.32 5.63 -20.53
C GLY A 189 -5.73 4.20 -20.91
N GLU A 190 -5.50 3.84 -22.16
CA GLU A 190 -5.72 2.52 -22.76
C GLU A 190 -4.44 1.66 -22.88
N GLU A 191 -3.34 2.10 -22.26
CA GLU A 191 -2.02 1.48 -22.38
C GLU A 191 -1.72 0.54 -21.20
N PHE A 192 -1.12 -0.61 -21.49
CA PHE A 192 -0.69 -1.60 -20.52
C PHE A 192 0.77 -2.00 -20.77
N ILE A 193 1.46 -2.39 -19.72
CA ILE A 193 2.78 -3.01 -19.80
C ILE A 193 2.74 -4.38 -19.11
N ILE A 194 3.37 -5.35 -19.76
CA ILE A 194 3.64 -6.66 -19.15
C ILE A 194 5.14 -6.91 -19.18
N LEU A 195 5.72 -7.25 -18.04
CA LEU A 195 7.11 -7.67 -17.93
C LEU A 195 7.13 -9.18 -17.69
N LEU A 196 7.58 -9.92 -18.69
CA LEU A 196 7.64 -11.38 -18.70
C LEU A 196 9.01 -11.85 -18.19
N ARG A 197 9.01 -12.61 -17.08
CA ARG A 197 10.21 -13.21 -16.50
C ARG A 197 10.58 -14.50 -17.20
N ALA A 198 11.89 -14.79 -17.27
CA ALA A 198 12.43 -16.00 -17.86
C ALA A 198 11.83 -16.29 -19.25
N THR A 199 11.66 -15.25 -20.06
CA THR A 199 10.98 -15.29 -21.36
C THR A 199 11.81 -14.51 -22.36
N ASP A 200 12.30 -15.18 -23.38
CA ASP A 200 13.01 -14.59 -24.50
C ASP A 200 12.04 -14.02 -25.56
N GLU A 201 12.58 -13.32 -26.55
CA GLU A 201 11.78 -12.66 -27.57
C GLU A 201 10.87 -13.61 -28.36
N PRO A 202 11.33 -14.82 -28.82
CA PRO A 202 10.44 -15.77 -29.51
C PRO A 202 9.27 -16.26 -28.63
N ALA A 203 9.53 -16.59 -27.38
CA ALA A 203 8.49 -17.00 -26.44
C ALA A 203 7.54 -15.83 -26.10
N ALA A 204 8.05 -14.61 -25.98
CA ALA A 204 7.25 -13.42 -25.78
C ALA A 204 6.37 -13.10 -27.01
N MET A 205 6.85 -13.34 -28.23
CA MET A 205 6.04 -13.25 -29.46
C MET A 205 4.84 -14.18 -29.41
N HIS A 206 5.05 -15.47 -29.10
CA HIS A 206 3.96 -16.43 -28.98
C HIS A 206 2.95 -16.04 -27.89
N PHE A 207 3.43 -15.57 -26.74
CA PHE A 207 2.57 -15.08 -25.68
C PHE A 207 1.75 -13.85 -26.13
N SER A 208 2.39 -12.90 -26.82
CA SER A 208 1.76 -11.67 -27.30
C SER A 208 0.69 -11.95 -28.36
N GLU A 209 0.94 -12.90 -29.29
CA GLU A 209 -0.06 -13.31 -30.28
C GLU A 209 -1.27 -13.99 -29.62
N ARG A 210 -1.07 -14.78 -28.57
CA ARG A 210 -2.19 -15.34 -27.79
C ARG A 210 -3.01 -14.24 -27.13
N ILE A 211 -2.38 -13.21 -26.54
CA ILE A 211 -3.06 -12.04 -25.99
C ILE A 211 -3.87 -11.34 -27.09
N ARG A 212 -3.24 -11.04 -28.22
CA ARG A 212 -3.89 -10.34 -29.32
C ARG A 212 -5.13 -11.06 -29.83
N LEU A 213 -5.02 -12.36 -30.07
CA LEU A 213 -6.13 -13.19 -30.53
C LEU A 213 -7.22 -13.32 -29.48
N GLY A 214 -6.85 -13.45 -28.20
CA GLY A 214 -7.81 -13.54 -27.11
C GLY A 214 -8.60 -12.23 -26.93
N ILE A 215 -7.95 -11.06 -26.98
CA ILE A 215 -8.65 -9.77 -26.95
C ILE A 215 -9.63 -9.65 -28.12
N GLN A 216 -9.22 -10.10 -29.30
CA GLN A 216 -10.07 -10.02 -30.51
C GLN A 216 -11.30 -10.95 -30.42
N ASN A 217 -11.17 -12.16 -29.84
CA ASN A 217 -12.15 -13.23 -29.98
C ASN A 217 -12.88 -13.58 -28.65
N GLU A 218 -12.26 -13.31 -27.51
CA GLU A 218 -12.69 -13.80 -26.18
C GLU A 218 -13.03 -12.67 -25.20
N LEU A 219 -12.86 -11.41 -25.60
CA LEU A 219 -13.31 -10.30 -24.78
C LEU A 219 -14.84 -10.39 -24.70
N ASP A 220 -15.41 -10.00 -23.57
CA ASP A 220 -16.82 -10.18 -23.21
C ASP A 220 -17.78 -10.09 -24.42
N PRO A 221 -18.50 -11.18 -24.75
CA PRO A 221 -19.41 -11.22 -25.92
C PRO A 221 -20.61 -10.27 -25.77
N ASP A 222 -20.91 -9.78 -24.56
CA ASP A 222 -21.98 -8.83 -24.30
C ASP A 222 -21.58 -7.38 -24.61
N LEU A 223 -20.30 -7.13 -24.98
CA LEU A 223 -19.90 -5.80 -25.44
C LEU A 223 -20.49 -5.49 -26.82
N PRO A 224 -21.06 -4.29 -27.04
CA PRO A 224 -21.68 -3.92 -28.31
C PRO A 224 -20.66 -3.61 -29.43
N PHE A 225 -19.38 -3.90 -29.22
CA PHE A 225 -18.28 -3.66 -30.16
C PHE A 225 -17.21 -4.73 -30.03
N SER A 226 -16.46 -4.95 -31.11
CA SER A 226 -15.24 -5.73 -31.10
C SER A 226 -14.04 -4.83 -30.82
N MET A 227 -13.05 -5.37 -30.09
CA MET A 227 -11.83 -4.66 -29.77
C MET A 227 -10.61 -5.43 -30.25
N THR A 228 -9.58 -4.72 -30.67
CA THR A 228 -8.27 -5.28 -30.99
C THR A 228 -7.19 -4.59 -30.17
N ILE A 229 -6.01 -5.17 -30.17
CA ILE A 229 -4.87 -4.65 -29.42
C ILE A 229 -3.61 -4.69 -30.29
N SER A 230 -2.84 -3.64 -30.26
CA SER A 230 -1.50 -3.59 -30.84
C SER A 230 -0.46 -3.79 -29.75
N ILE A 231 0.60 -4.53 -30.03
CA ILE A 231 1.64 -4.88 -29.08
C ILE A 231 3.01 -4.66 -29.68
N GLY A 232 3.84 -3.88 -28.97
CA GLY A 232 5.27 -3.79 -29.21
C GLY A 232 6.02 -4.54 -28.11
N LEU A 233 7.08 -5.26 -28.45
CA LEU A 233 7.89 -5.93 -27.44
C LEU A 233 9.39 -5.67 -27.63
N ALA A 234 10.10 -5.64 -26.51
CA ALA A 234 11.55 -5.50 -26.48
C ALA A 234 12.15 -6.38 -25.38
N GLN A 235 13.18 -7.15 -25.75
CA GLN A 235 13.95 -7.90 -24.76
C GLN A 235 14.93 -7.00 -24.05
N TYR A 236 15.06 -7.19 -22.74
CA TYR A 236 16.03 -6.51 -21.88
C TYR A 236 17.46 -6.91 -22.23
N HIS A 237 18.33 -5.94 -22.38
CA HIS A 237 19.78 -6.11 -22.51
C HIS A 237 20.47 -5.56 -21.26
N ASP A 238 21.65 -6.09 -20.96
CA ASP A 238 22.42 -5.67 -19.79
C ASP A 238 22.64 -4.15 -19.80
N ASN A 239 22.36 -3.52 -18.62
CA ASN A 239 22.44 -2.08 -18.40
C ASN A 239 21.33 -1.22 -19.07
N ASP A 240 20.26 -1.80 -19.61
CA ASP A 240 19.11 -1.02 -20.02
C ASP A 240 18.53 -0.28 -18.82
N THR A 241 18.21 1.00 -19.03
CA THR A 241 17.34 1.74 -18.13
C THR A 241 15.87 1.42 -18.40
N LEU A 242 14.99 1.75 -17.46
CA LEU A 242 13.55 1.63 -17.65
C LEU A 242 13.10 2.37 -18.92
N GLU A 243 13.60 3.59 -19.08
CA GLU A 243 13.27 4.45 -20.21
C GLU A 243 13.73 3.81 -21.52
N ALA A 244 14.98 3.32 -21.59
CA ALA A 244 15.51 2.70 -22.80
C ALA A 244 14.72 1.46 -23.23
N LEU A 245 14.33 0.59 -22.30
CA LEU A 245 13.55 -0.61 -22.60
C LEU A 245 12.11 -0.25 -23.00
N THR A 246 11.47 0.68 -22.27
CA THR A 246 10.11 1.13 -22.60
C THR A 246 10.07 1.85 -23.93
N ASP A 247 11.05 2.70 -24.26
CA ASP A 247 11.12 3.42 -25.54
C ASP A 247 11.24 2.46 -26.72
N ARG A 248 12.02 1.40 -26.59
CA ARG A 248 12.12 0.37 -27.64
C ARG A 248 10.81 -0.36 -27.88
N ALA A 249 10.12 -0.75 -26.80
CA ALA A 249 8.84 -1.42 -26.92
C ALA A 249 7.75 -0.48 -27.44
N ASP A 250 7.77 0.81 -27.06
CA ASP A 250 6.86 1.84 -27.57
C ASP A 250 7.06 2.11 -29.06
N GLN A 251 8.32 2.21 -29.52
CA GLN A 251 8.61 2.36 -30.96
C GLN A 251 8.10 1.15 -31.76
N ALA A 252 8.23 -0.05 -31.22
CA ALA A 252 7.67 -1.26 -31.84
C ALA A 252 6.13 -1.22 -31.86
N LEU A 253 5.49 -0.78 -30.79
CA LEU A 253 4.04 -0.56 -30.72
C LEU A 253 3.58 0.51 -31.71
N TYR A 254 4.30 1.62 -31.79
CA TYR A 254 4.00 2.68 -32.76
C TYR A 254 4.04 2.15 -34.20
N HIS A 255 5.04 1.33 -34.51
CA HIS A 255 5.13 0.67 -35.83
C HIS A 255 3.95 -0.31 -36.06
N ALA A 256 3.53 -1.06 -35.03
CA ALA A 256 2.33 -1.91 -35.10
C ALA A 256 1.08 -1.10 -35.47
N LYS A 257 0.90 0.06 -34.81
CA LYS A 257 -0.23 0.97 -35.08
C LYS A 257 -0.19 1.56 -36.49
N GLN A 258 0.99 1.95 -36.98
CA GLN A 258 1.15 2.51 -38.34
C GLN A 258 0.96 1.50 -39.43
N THR A 259 1.33 0.24 -39.21
CA THR A 259 1.26 -0.80 -40.26
C THR A 259 -0.07 -1.54 -40.31
N GLY A 260 -1.11 -1.05 -39.64
CA GLY A 260 -2.49 -1.55 -39.75
C GLY A 260 -3.10 -2.08 -38.47
N ARG A 261 -2.46 -1.87 -37.30
CA ARG A 261 -2.94 -2.28 -35.97
C ARG A 261 -3.17 -3.79 -35.85
N ASN A 262 -3.77 -4.23 -34.72
CA ASN A 262 -4.10 -5.63 -34.45
C ASN A 262 -2.94 -6.58 -34.76
N ARG A 263 -1.75 -6.28 -34.25
CA ARG A 263 -0.53 -7.06 -34.49
C ARG A 263 0.50 -6.90 -33.40
N VAL A 264 1.46 -7.83 -33.41
CA VAL A 264 2.63 -7.82 -32.55
C VAL A 264 3.86 -7.49 -33.36
N ILE A 265 4.68 -6.56 -32.91
CA ILE A 265 5.97 -6.20 -33.51
C ILE A 265 7.09 -6.29 -32.48
N PRO A 266 8.13 -7.10 -32.69
CA PRO A 266 9.32 -7.08 -31.87
C PRO A 266 10.28 -5.96 -32.31
N TRP A 267 10.98 -5.37 -31.35
CA TRP A 267 11.98 -4.34 -31.61
C TRP A 267 13.13 -4.82 -32.51
N SER A 268 13.53 -6.08 -32.41
CA SER A 268 14.60 -6.69 -33.23
C SER A 268 14.40 -6.46 -34.72
N ILE A 269 13.18 -6.61 -35.23
CA ILE A 269 12.85 -6.37 -36.64
C ILE A 269 13.09 -4.91 -37.06
N LEU A 270 12.91 -3.96 -36.16
CA LEU A 270 13.13 -2.53 -36.48
C LEU A 270 14.63 -2.19 -36.44
N SER A 271 15.36 -2.77 -35.49
CA SER A 271 16.80 -2.54 -35.36
C SER A 271 17.60 -3.14 -36.51
N GLU A 272 17.20 -4.30 -37.05
CA GLU A 272 17.83 -4.90 -38.24
C GLU A 272 17.64 -4.05 -39.50
N LYS A 273 16.49 -3.36 -39.66
CA LYS A 273 16.23 -2.46 -40.74
C LYS A 273 16.97 -1.13 -40.69
N ALA A 274 17.39 -0.73 -39.49
CA ALA A 274 18.12 0.50 -39.23
C ALA A 274 19.66 0.35 -39.39
N ASN A 275 20.16 -0.89 -39.43
CA ASN A 275 21.58 -1.24 -39.62
C ASN A 275 21.70 -2.26 -40.76
N PRO A 276 21.63 -1.83 -42.04
CA PRO A 276 21.77 -2.69 -43.21
C PRO A 276 23.22 -3.16 -43.42
#